data_99168e9c3708d9da8879d0f7a5c5bbe8
#
_entry.id   99168e9c3708d9da8879d0f7a5c5bbe8
#
_cell.length_a   1.000
_cell.length_b   1.000
_cell.length_c   1.000
_cell.angle_alpha   90.00
_cell.angle_beta   90.00
_cell.angle_gamma   90.00
#
_symmetry.space_group_name_H-M   'P 1'
#
loop_
_entity.id
_entity.type
_entity.pdbx_description
1 polymer ?
#
loop_
_entity_poly.entity_id
_entity_poly.type
_entity_poly.pdbx_seq_one_letter_code
_entity_poly.pdbx_strand_id
1 'polypeptide(L)'
;MDFQLSEEQELLVKSVQAFVNKELLPHEEEVDRQDIVSKELAAELRRKAQDAGLYAFNMPKEGGGPGLDFVSQALIERELSKCSWALHVNVGRPSNILMACQGDQIDEYLKPCVAGDKVDCFALTEPGAGSDANSISTKANKDGDDFILNGSKHFISHAGEADFVILFAVTGTHEHQKGYTRNEVTAFLVDSNCKGLTIRRGPKCVSNRGYHTFELFFDDCRISSKKVLGEVGKGWNVANEWLTAGRVMVAANCVGQAQRALDASISWSADRSQFGKPIGINQGISFKLADMATEIRAADLLTLHAAQKMDLGTMTDADAGMAKLFASEVLGRAVDEAVQIYGGMGLMDEAPIERMWRNARIERIWEGTSEIQRHIISRELLGPYLKR
;
A
#
# COMPACT_ATOMS: atom_id res chain seq x y z
N MET A 1 -12.00 18.31 -20.12
CA MET A 1 -11.11 17.58 -19.22
C MET A 1 -9.71 18.13 -19.47
N ASP A 2 -9.10 18.75 -18.48
CA ASP A 2 -7.71 19.17 -18.57
C ASP A 2 -6.83 18.06 -17.96
N PHE A 3 -5.89 17.54 -18.74
CA PHE A 3 -4.94 16.50 -18.31
C PHE A 3 -3.58 17.10 -17.93
N GLN A 4 -3.48 18.43 -17.90
CA GLN A 4 -2.23 19.11 -17.53
C GLN A 4 -2.17 19.21 -16.00
N LEU A 5 -0.99 18.96 -15.46
CA LEU A 5 -0.72 19.24 -14.06
C LEU A 5 -0.67 20.76 -13.84
N SER A 6 -1.12 21.20 -12.67
CA SER A 6 -0.91 22.58 -12.26
C SER A 6 0.59 22.84 -12.01
N GLU A 7 1.00 24.13 -12.04
CA GLU A 7 2.39 24.50 -11.71
C GLU A 7 2.82 23.99 -10.32
N GLU A 8 1.90 24.01 -9.35
CA GLU A 8 2.15 23.48 -8.01
C GLU A 8 2.39 21.97 -8.02
N GLN A 9 1.57 21.21 -8.79
CA GLN A 9 1.73 19.77 -8.95
C GLN A 9 3.03 19.41 -9.68
N GLU A 10 3.43 20.19 -10.69
CA GLU A 10 4.72 19.99 -11.36
C GLU A 10 5.91 20.23 -10.42
N LEU A 11 5.85 21.28 -9.60
CA LEU A 11 6.87 21.56 -8.60
C LEU A 11 6.93 20.47 -7.53
N LEU A 12 5.77 20.00 -7.07
CA LEU A 12 5.65 18.89 -6.14
C LEU A 12 6.32 17.62 -6.69
N VAL A 13 5.99 17.23 -7.92
CA VAL A 13 6.60 16.08 -8.59
C VAL A 13 8.12 16.22 -8.65
N LYS A 14 8.65 17.38 -9.08
CA LYS A 14 10.10 17.64 -9.13
C LYS A 14 10.76 17.52 -7.75
N SER A 15 10.10 18.03 -6.71
CA SER A 15 10.61 17.96 -5.34
C SER A 15 10.69 16.53 -4.83
N VAL A 16 9.64 15.72 -5.08
CA VAL A 16 9.63 14.30 -4.68
C VAL A 16 10.67 13.51 -5.48
N GLN A 17 10.82 13.76 -6.78
CA GLN A 17 11.86 13.13 -7.61
C GLN A 17 13.26 13.43 -7.06
N ALA A 18 13.53 14.68 -6.69
CA ALA A 18 14.81 15.06 -6.09
C ALA A 18 15.04 14.34 -4.76
N PHE A 19 14.02 14.23 -3.91
CA PHE A 19 14.09 13.49 -2.67
C PHE A 19 14.38 12.00 -2.88
N VAL A 20 13.65 11.35 -3.77
CA VAL A 20 13.85 9.92 -4.11
C VAL A 20 15.27 9.67 -4.60
N ASN A 21 15.73 10.47 -5.56
CA ASN A 21 17.06 10.30 -6.15
C ASN A 21 18.19 10.52 -5.15
N LYS A 22 18.05 11.49 -4.25
CA LYS A 22 19.11 11.88 -3.31
C LYS A 22 19.07 11.07 -2.02
N GLU A 23 17.88 10.80 -1.48
CA GLU A 23 17.74 10.28 -0.12
C GLU A 23 17.32 8.80 -0.07
N LEU A 24 16.69 8.24 -1.10
CA LEU A 24 16.17 6.87 -1.07
C LEU A 24 17.00 5.91 -1.95
N LEU A 25 17.15 6.21 -3.23
CA LEU A 25 17.82 5.30 -4.19
C LEU A 25 19.24 4.91 -3.81
N PRO A 26 20.07 5.76 -3.17
CA PRO A 26 21.43 5.38 -2.77
C PRO A 26 21.49 4.22 -1.76
N HIS A 27 20.41 3.96 -1.02
CA HIS A 27 20.35 2.90 -0.02
C HIS A 27 19.72 1.60 -0.53
N GLU A 28 19.16 1.60 -1.74
CA GLU A 28 18.29 0.53 -2.22
C GLU A 28 18.99 -0.81 -2.38
N GLU A 29 20.20 -0.81 -2.95
CA GLU A 29 20.97 -2.03 -3.19
C GLU A 29 21.40 -2.68 -1.87
N GLU A 30 21.87 -1.88 -0.91
CA GLU A 30 22.29 -2.38 0.40
C GLU A 30 21.11 -2.96 1.19
N VAL A 31 19.98 -2.26 1.21
CA VAL A 31 18.75 -2.72 1.87
C VAL A 31 18.24 -4.02 1.26
N ASP A 32 18.24 -4.15 -0.06
CA ASP A 32 17.82 -5.40 -0.72
C ASP A 32 18.76 -6.56 -0.40
N ARG A 33 20.08 -6.31 -0.41
CA ARG A 33 21.09 -7.33 -0.12
C ARG A 33 21.05 -7.80 1.34
N GLN A 34 20.91 -6.87 2.27
CA GLN A 34 20.87 -7.17 3.71
C GLN A 34 19.50 -7.66 4.20
N ASP A 35 18.45 -7.45 3.39
CA ASP A 35 17.06 -7.72 3.78
C ASP A 35 16.65 -6.97 5.07
N ILE A 36 17.13 -5.74 5.25
CA ILE A 36 16.81 -4.91 6.42
C ILE A 36 16.99 -3.42 6.13
N VAL A 37 16.10 -2.60 6.67
CA VAL A 37 16.33 -1.17 6.88
C VAL A 37 16.70 -1.00 8.35
N SER A 38 17.90 -0.48 8.65
CA SER A 38 18.29 -0.26 10.04
C SER A 38 17.41 0.78 10.71
N LYS A 39 17.28 0.71 12.03
CA LYS A 39 16.48 1.68 12.80
C LYS A 39 17.02 3.11 12.63
N GLU A 40 18.32 3.24 12.52
CA GLU A 40 19.01 4.51 12.32
C GLU A 40 18.66 5.10 10.95
N LEU A 41 18.75 4.30 9.89
CA LEU A 41 18.37 4.72 8.53
C LEU A 41 16.88 5.06 8.45
N ALA A 42 16.00 4.23 9.03
CA ALA A 42 14.56 4.49 9.06
C ALA A 42 14.24 5.83 9.75
N ALA A 43 14.86 6.12 10.90
CA ALA A 43 14.69 7.37 11.62
C ALA A 43 15.25 8.58 10.83
N GLU A 44 16.40 8.41 10.17
CA GLU A 44 17.00 9.45 9.33
C GLU A 44 16.09 9.81 8.14
N LEU A 45 15.60 8.80 7.41
CA LEU A 45 14.71 8.99 6.26
C LEU A 45 13.41 9.67 6.68
N ARG A 46 12.82 9.27 7.81
CA ARG A 46 11.62 9.89 8.37
C ARG A 46 11.85 11.37 8.67
N ARG A 47 12.93 11.71 9.37
CA ARG A 47 13.27 13.09 9.67
C ARG A 47 13.46 13.92 8.39
N LYS A 48 14.20 13.40 7.41
CA LYS A 48 14.39 14.06 6.11
C LYS A 48 13.07 14.28 5.37
N ALA A 49 12.14 13.30 5.46
CA ALA A 49 10.80 13.43 4.88
C ALA A 49 9.97 14.51 5.58
N GLN A 50 10.06 14.62 6.91
CA GLN A 50 9.45 15.69 7.69
C GLN A 50 10.00 17.06 7.29
N ASP A 51 11.32 17.21 7.23
CA ASP A 51 12.00 18.43 6.81
C ASP A 51 11.62 18.87 5.38
N ALA A 52 11.33 17.90 4.50
CA ALA A 52 10.89 18.11 3.12
C ALA A 52 9.36 18.31 2.99
N GLY A 53 8.58 18.22 4.07
CA GLY A 53 7.12 18.32 4.05
C GLY A 53 6.43 17.13 3.37
N LEU A 54 7.12 15.99 3.24
CA LEU A 54 6.61 14.77 2.62
C LEU A 54 6.04 13.76 3.62
N TYR A 55 6.30 13.94 4.93
CA TYR A 55 5.73 13.06 5.95
C TYR A 55 4.26 13.34 6.15
N ALA A 56 3.45 12.31 6.33
CA ALA A 56 1.99 12.39 6.55
C ALA A 56 1.23 13.15 5.42
N PHE A 57 1.75 13.13 4.18
CA PHE A 57 1.16 13.82 3.03
C PHE A 57 -0.30 13.38 2.75
N ASN A 58 -0.69 12.17 3.18
CA ASN A 58 -2.02 11.59 3.03
C ASN A 58 -3.03 12.05 4.09
N MET A 59 -2.58 12.78 5.13
CA MET A 59 -3.44 13.16 6.23
C MET A 59 -4.16 14.48 5.94
N PRO A 60 -5.47 14.56 6.26
CA PRO A 60 -6.22 15.82 6.15
C PRO A 60 -5.78 16.82 7.22
N LYS A 61 -6.13 18.10 7.03
CA LYS A 61 -5.79 19.18 7.97
C LYS A 61 -6.33 18.94 9.37
N GLU A 62 -7.53 18.39 9.47
CA GLU A 62 -8.20 18.06 10.74
C GLU A 62 -7.42 16.98 11.52
N GLY A 63 -6.68 16.13 10.83
CA GLY A 63 -5.77 15.15 11.42
C GLY A 63 -4.37 15.66 11.69
N GLY A 64 -4.08 16.93 11.35
CA GLY A 64 -2.76 17.55 11.52
C GLY A 64 -1.82 17.38 10.31
N GLY A 65 -2.32 16.86 9.19
CA GLY A 65 -1.58 16.73 7.94
C GLY A 65 -1.65 17.99 7.05
N PRO A 66 -1.04 17.96 5.86
CA PRO A 66 -1.05 19.08 4.92
C PRO A 66 -2.41 19.28 4.21
N GLY A 67 -3.27 18.25 4.19
CA GLY A 67 -4.58 18.31 3.53
C GLY A 67 -4.49 18.43 2.01
N LEU A 68 -3.57 17.69 1.40
CA LEU A 68 -3.43 17.63 -0.06
C LEU A 68 -4.64 16.93 -0.70
N ASP A 69 -5.00 17.35 -1.91
CA ASP A 69 -5.96 16.62 -2.73
C ASP A 69 -5.43 15.22 -3.12
N PHE A 70 -6.32 14.32 -3.49
CA PHE A 70 -5.97 12.94 -3.82
C PHE A 70 -5.13 12.84 -5.10
N VAL A 71 -5.31 13.75 -6.05
CA VAL A 71 -4.47 13.83 -7.25
C VAL A 71 -3.01 14.10 -6.84
N SER A 72 -2.79 15.11 -5.99
CA SER A 72 -1.45 15.43 -5.47
C SER A 72 -0.85 14.28 -4.65
N GLN A 73 -1.66 13.60 -3.82
CA GLN A 73 -1.23 12.41 -3.08
C GLN A 73 -0.82 11.27 -4.03
N ALA A 74 -1.60 11.00 -5.09
CA ALA A 74 -1.27 9.99 -6.09
C ALA A 74 0.02 10.32 -6.86
N LEU A 75 0.28 11.61 -7.14
CA LEU A 75 1.53 12.07 -7.77
C LEU A 75 2.73 11.84 -6.85
N ILE A 76 2.61 12.14 -5.55
CA ILE A 76 3.66 11.87 -4.55
C ILE A 76 3.93 10.36 -4.49
N GLU A 77 2.89 9.54 -4.34
CA GLU A 77 2.99 8.09 -4.25
C GLU A 77 3.68 7.50 -5.48
N ARG A 78 3.31 7.97 -6.68
CA ARG A 78 3.91 7.55 -7.95
C ARG A 78 5.42 7.83 -8.00
N GLU A 79 5.85 8.99 -7.54
CA GLU A 79 7.28 9.32 -7.56
C GLU A 79 8.06 8.59 -6.45
N LEU A 80 7.51 8.49 -5.23
CA LEU A 80 8.12 7.73 -4.12
C LEU A 80 8.30 6.25 -4.48
N SER A 81 7.37 5.68 -5.24
CA SER A 81 7.42 4.27 -5.63
C SER A 81 8.52 3.91 -6.64
N LYS A 82 9.25 4.90 -7.16
CA LYS A 82 10.44 4.68 -7.98
C LYS A 82 11.64 4.12 -7.18
N CYS A 83 11.52 3.97 -5.87
CA CYS A 83 12.45 3.19 -5.05
C CYS A 83 11.78 1.94 -4.48
N SER A 84 12.54 1.09 -3.78
CA SER A 84 11.98 -0.10 -3.12
C SER A 84 10.99 0.29 -2.02
N TRP A 85 9.95 -0.53 -1.85
CA TRP A 85 8.91 -0.30 -0.84
C TRP A 85 9.47 -0.21 0.59
N ALA A 86 10.54 -0.97 0.89
CA ALA A 86 11.20 -0.93 2.18
C ALA A 86 11.74 0.46 2.55
N LEU A 87 12.20 1.24 1.55
CA LEU A 87 12.64 2.62 1.74
C LEU A 87 11.48 3.60 1.69
N HIS A 88 10.56 3.42 0.74
CA HIS A 88 9.39 4.26 0.55
C HIS A 88 8.56 4.39 1.83
N VAL A 89 8.26 3.29 2.50
CA VAL A 89 7.43 3.27 3.70
C VAL A 89 8.01 4.08 4.85
N ASN A 90 9.34 4.30 4.89
CA ASN A 90 10.00 5.11 5.92
C ASN A 90 9.86 6.62 5.67
N VAL A 91 9.40 7.05 4.50
CA VAL A 91 8.98 8.45 4.28
C VAL A 91 7.78 8.79 5.15
N GLY A 92 7.01 7.79 5.51
CA GLY A 92 5.97 7.88 6.54
C GLY A 92 4.61 8.29 5.98
N ARG A 93 3.74 7.30 5.94
CA ARG A 93 2.33 7.49 5.63
C ARG A 93 1.51 6.87 6.75
N PRO A 94 1.13 7.65 7.79
CA PRO A 94 0.22 7.16 8.83
C PRO A 94 -1.07 6.63 8.22
N SER A 95 -1.64 5.60 8.79
CA SER A 95 -2.92 5.08 8.32
C SER A 95 -4.02 6.12 8.53
N ASN A 96 -4.65 6.61 7.47
CA ASN A 96 -5.75 7.57 7.56
C ASN A 96 -6.99 6.98 8.28
N ILE A 97 -7.04 5.69 8.48
CA ILE A 97 -8.01 5.00 9.35
C ILE A 97 -8.00 5.58 10.78
N LEU A 98 -6.89 6.17 11.21
CA LEU A 98 -6.76 6.86 12.51
C LEU A 98 -7.62 8.13 12.61
N MET A 99 -8.19 8.61 11.51
CA MET A 99 -9.21 9.67 11.54
C MET A 99 -10.49 9.24 12.28
N ALA A 100 -10.70 7.94 12.48
CA ALA A 100 -11.76 7.42 13.32
C ALA A 100 -11.47 7.49 14.85
N CYS A 101 -10.29 7.98 15.25
CA CYS A 101 -9.92 8.18 16.66
C CYS A 101 -10.84 9.21 17.33
N GLN A 102 -11.24 8.93 18.58
CA GLN A 102 -12.13 9.76 19.38
C GLN A 102 -11.56 10.02 20.78
N GLY A 103 -11.87 11.18 21.35
CA GLY A 103 -11.46 11.51 22.72
C GLY A 103 -9.94 11.39 22.93
N ASP A 104 -9.55 10.68 23.99
CA ASP A 104 -8.14 10.48 24.36
C ASP A 104 -7.31 9.77 23.26
N GLN A 105 -7.96 9.01 22.36
CA GLN A 105 -7.29 8.31 21.25
C GLN A 105 -6.58 9.28 20.28
N ILE A 106 -7.12 10.49 20.12
CA ILE A 106 -6.52 11.52 19.27
C ILE A 106 -5.13 11.88 19.76
N ASP A 107 -4.98 12.13 21.05
CA ASP A 107 -3.70 12.49 21.65
C ASP A 107 -2.77 11.29 21.84
N GLU A 108 -3.34 10.10 22.04
CA GLU A 108 -2.56 8.89 22.30
C GLU A 108 -2.04 8.22 21.02
N TYR A 109 -2.79 8.27 19.90
CA TYR A 109 -2.49 7.54 18.68
C TYR A 109 -2.38 8.43 17.43
N LEU A 110 -3.43 9.21 17.10
CA LEU A 110 -3.47 9.98 15.86
C LEU A 110 -2.35 11.02 15.79
N LYS A 111 -2.30 11.94 16.76
CA LYS A 111 -1.29 13.01 16.74
C LYS A 111 0.14 12.49 16.74
N PRO A 112 0.52 11.51 17.60
CA PRO A 112 1.87 10.95 17.57
C PRO A 112 2.22 10.26 16.26
N CYS A 113 1.25 9.59 15.59
CA CYS A 113 1.50 9.00 14.26
C CYS A 113 1.75 10.08 13.20
N VAL A 114 0.94 11.15 13.20
CA VAL A 114 1.11 12.27 12.26
C VAL A 114 2.39 13.05 12.53
N ALA A 115 2.82 13.13 13.80
CA ALA A 115 4.11 13.71 14.16
C ALA A 115 5.31 12.80 13.87
N GLY A 116 5.09 11.49 13.56
CA GLY A 116 6.15 10.52 13.33
C GLY A 116 6.75 9.92 14.59
N ASP A 117 6.15 10.18 15.76
CA ASP A 117 6.60 9.68 17.06
C ASP A 117 6.12 8.24 17.32
N LYS A 118 5.03 7.81 16.66
CA LYS A 118 4.49 6.45 16.70
C LYS A 118 4.28 5.89 15.32
N VAL A 119 4.37 4.56 15.22
CA VAL A 119 4.12 3.78 14.02
C VAL A 119 2.98 2.82 14.26
N ASP A 120 2.03 2.76 13.35
CA ASP A 120 0.92 1.81 13.35
C ASP A 120 1.17 0.62 12.42
N CYS A 121 0.48 -0.49 12.65
CA CYS A 121 0.31 -1.55 11.67
C CYS A 121 -1.16 -1.98 11.58
N PHE A 122 -1.55 -2.42 10.39
CA PHE A 122 -2.92 -2.84 10.08
C PHE A 122 -3.05 -4.36 10.11
N ALA A 123 -3.93 -4.89 10.96
CA ALA A 123 -4.07 -6.32 11.22
C ALA A 123 -5.47 -6.85 10.92
N LEU A 124 -5.72 -7.21 9.65
CA LEU A 124 -6.97 -7.78 9.17
C LEU A 124 -6.81 -9.26 8.81
N THR A 125 -5.84 -9.58 7.94
CA THR A 125 -5.63 -10.90 7.34
C THR A 125 -5.33 -11.98 8.39
N GLU A 126 -5.90 -13.17 8.19
CA GLU A 126 -5.66 -14.36 9.01
C GLU A 126 -5.19 -15.54 8.14
N PRO A 127 -4.62 -16.61 8.73
CA PRO A 127 -4.25 -17.81 7.96
C PRO A 127 -5.39 -18.40 7.14
N GLY A 128 -6.63 -18.28 7.61
CA GLY A 128 -7.85 -18.79 6.94
C GLY A 128 -8.67 -17.73 6.19
N ALA A 129 -8.31 -16.44 6.28
CA ALA A 129 -9.13 -15.34 5.75
C ALA A 129 -8.26 -14.26 5.10
N GLY A 130 -8.14 -14.30 3.79
CA GLY A 130 -7.47 -13.29 2.96
C GLY A 130 -8.48 -12.59 2.04
N SER A 131 -8.71 -13.15 0.84
CA SER A 131 -9.70 -12.62 -0.13
C SER A 131 -11.12 -12.61 0.44
N ASP A 132 -11.48 -13.59 1.25
CA ASP A 132 -12.71 -13.57 2.06
C ASP A 132 -12.42 -12.97 3.44
N ALA A 133 -12.26 -11.66 3.48
CA ALA A 133 -11.99 -10.93 4.71
C ALA A 133 -13.16 -10.98 5.71
N ASN A 134 -14.39 -11.31 5.28
CA ASN A 134 -15.53 -11.49 6.19
C ASN A 134 -15.43 -12.78 7.03
N SER A 135 -14.59 -13.72 6.63
CA SER A 135 -14.37 -15.01 7.32
C SER A 135 -13.29 -14.95 8.40
N ILE A 136 -12.88 -13.76 8.86
CA ILE A 136 -11.95 -13.65 10.00
C ILE A 136 -12.55 -14.31 11.24
N SER A 137 -11.68 -14.92 12.05
CA SER A 137 -12.04 -15.74 13.21
C SER A 137 -11.50 -15.21 14.53
N THR A 138 -10.56 -14.27 14.51
CA THR A 138 -10.08 -13.59 15.73
C THR A 138 -11.24 -12.94 16.45
N LYS A 139 -11.44 -13.30 17.73
CA LYS A 139 -12.58 -12.87 18.56
C LYS A 139 -12.17 -11.77 19.54
N ALA A 140 -13.13 -10.91 19.81
CA ALA A 140 -13.09 -9.93 20.89
C ALA A 140 -14.33 -10.11 21.75
N ASN A 141 -14.22 -10.92 22.80
CA ASN A 141 -15.33 -11.20 23.70
C ASN A 141 -15.44 -10.12 24.76
N LYS A 142 -16.62 -9.53 24.93
CA LYS A 142 -16.86 -8.51 25.96
C LYS A 142 -16.80 -9.11 27.35
N ASP A 143 -16.07 -8.46 28.26
CA ASP A 143 -15.94 -8.84 29.67
C ASP A 143 -15.97 -7.57 30.55
N GLY A 144 -17.15 -7.25 31.07
CA GLY A 144 -17.41 -5.98 31.75
C GLY A 144 -17.24 -4.78 30.81
N ASP A 145 -16.35 -3.87 31.18
CA ASP A 145 -15.98 -2.69 30.37
C ASP A 145 -14.80 -2.97 29.41
N ASP A 146 -14.29 -4.20 29.38
CA ASP A 146 -13.16 -4.60 28.56
C ASP A 146 -13.56 -5.57 27.46
N PHE A 147 -12.59 -5.89 26.61
CA PHE A 147 -12.64 -6.98 25.64
C PHE A 147 -11.45 -7.93 25.84
N ILE A 148 -11.71 -9.23 25.68
CA ILE A 148 -10.69 -10.28 25.68
C ILE A 148 -10.48 -10.73 24.23
N LEU A 149 -9.28 -10.49 23.73
CA LEU A 149 -8.89 -10.83 22.36
C LEU A 149 -8.25 -12.22 22.31
N ASN A 150 -8.75 -13.05 21.39
CA ASN A 150 -8.20 -14.39 21.13
C ASN A 150 -8.19 -14.67 19.62
N GLY A 151 -7.05 -15.13 19.09
CA GLY A 151 -6.91 -15.46 17.68
C GLY A 151 -5.51 -15.18 17.14
N SER A 152 -5.41 -15.12 15.81
CA SER A 152 -4.12 -14.84 15.15
C SER A 152 -4.31 -14.04 13.87
N LYS A 153 -3.29 -13.25 13.55
CA LYS A 153 -3.21 -12.49 12.29
C LYS A 153 -1.97 -12.90 11.52
N HIS A 154 -2.03 -12.81 10.19
CA HIS A 154 -0.97 -13.26 9.30
C HIS A 154 -0.67 -12.20 8.24
N PHE A 155 0.60 -12.16 7.77
CA PHE A 155 1.08 -11.16 6.81
C PHE A 155 0.92 -9.72 7.28
N ILE A 156 1.09 -9.45 8.58
CA ILE A 156 0.96 -8.10 9.12
C ILE A 156 2.28 -7.36 8.93
N SER A 157 2.25 -6.42 8.03
CA SER A 157 3.41 -5.60 7.67
C SER A 157 3.81 -4.67 8.82
N HIS A 158 5.11 -4.52 9.04
CA HIS A 158 5.72 -3.61 10.03
C HIS A 158 5.36 -3.90 11.50
N ALA A 159 4.66 -4.96 11.83
CA ALA A 159 4.23 -5.17 13.22
C ALA A 159 5.38 -5.29 14.23
N GLY A 160 6.60 -5.65 13.77
CA GLY A 160 7.79 -5.69 14.63
C GLY A 160 8.36 -4.33 15.00
N GLU A 161 8.02 -3.30 14.23
CA GLU A 161 8.43 -1.91 14.42
C GLU A 161 7.28 -1.01 14.91
N ALA A 162 6.04 -1.55 14.93
CA ALA A 162 4.86 -0.79 15.30
C ALA A 162 4.72 -0.61 16.81
N ASP A 163 4.31 0.59 17.23
CA ASP A 163 3.98 0.91 18.63
C ASP A 163 2.60 0.35 19.01
N PHE A 164 1.70 0.23 18.03
CA PHE A 164 0.37 -0.35 18.23
C PHE A 164 -0.18 -0.98 16.93
N VAL A 165 -1.18 -1.82 17.11
CA VAL A 165 -1.86 -2.58 16.06
C VAL A 165 -3.29 -2.05 15.89
N ILE A 166 -3.67 -1.71 14.67
CA ILE A 166 -5.08 -1.50 14.28
C ILE A 166 -5.66 -2.87 13.96
N LEU A 167 -6.29 -3.48 14.95
CA LEU A 167 -6.79 -4.87 14.90
C LEU A 167 -8.26 -4.92 14.51
N PHE A 168 -8.61 -5.82 13.58
CA PHE A 168 -10.00 -6.17 13.27
C PHE A 168 -10.35 -7.53 13.88
N ALA A 169 -11.37 -7.56 14.75
CA ALA A 169 -11.80 -8.77 15.43
C ALA A 169 -13.32 -8.87 15.47
N VAL A 170 -13.83 -10.11 15.57
CA VAL A 170 -15.24 -10.42 15.64
C VAL A 170 -15.76 -10.17 17.06
N THR A 171 -16.72 -9.27 17.19
CA THR A 171 -17.41 -8.94 18.46
C THR A 171 -18.79 -9.55 18.59
N GLY A 172 -19.35 -10.06 17.49
CA GLY A 172 -20.68 -10.65 17.46
C GLY A 172 -21.00 -11.24 16.10
N THR A 173 -22.23 -11.66 15.95
CA THR A 173 -22.78 -12.14 14.68
C THR A 173 -24.22 -11.64 14.53
N HIS A 174 -24.64 -11.41 13.29
CA HIS A 174 -26.04 -11.09 12.98
C HIS A 174 -26.54 -11.96 11.82
N GLU A 175 -27.83 -12.28 11.83
CA GLU A 175 -28.48 -12.94 10.71
C GLU A 175 -28.67 -11.95 9.55
N HIS A 176 -28.17 -12.30 8.39
CA HIS A 176 -28.42 -11.55 7.17
C HIS A 176 -29.81 -11.90 6.62
N GLN A 177 -30.49 -10.93 5.97
CA GLN A 177 -31.84 -11.10 5.42
C GLN A 177 -32.00 -12.31 4.47
N LYS A 178 -30.89 -12.86 3.95
CA LYS A 178 -30.85 -14.06 3.11
C LYS A 178 -30.63 -15.36 3.87
N GLY A 179 -30.74 -15.36 5.21
CA GLY A 179 -30.68 -16.57 6.04
C GLY A 179 -29.28 -17.13 6.30
N TYR A 180 -28.21 -16.33 6.13
CA TYR A 180 -26.86 -16.70 6.56
C TYR A 180 -26.34 -15.73 7.64
N THR A 181 -25.48 -16.24 8.51
CA THR A 181 -24.88 -15.47 9.60
C THR A 181 -23.67 -14.67 9.06
N ARG A 182 -23.57 -13.41 9.46
CA ARG A 182 -22.39 -12.56 9.21
C ARG A 182 -21.71 -12.19 10.52
N ASN A 183 -20.39 -12.09 10.46
CA ASN A 183 -19.60 -11.55 11.54
C ASN A 183 -19.82 -10.03 11.69
N GLU A 184 -20.02 -9.60 12.92
CA GLU A 184 -19.89 -8.20 13.32
C GLU A 184 -18.44 -7.97 13.71
N VAL A 185 -17.76 -7.10 12.96
CA VAL A 185 -16.35 -6.82 13.11
C VAL A 185 -16.17 -5.45 13.75
N THR A 186 -15.26 -5.37 14.71
CA THR A 186 -14.87 -4.12 15.38
C THR A 186 -13.39 -3.86 15.14
N ALA A 187 -13.02 -2.60 14.98
CA ALA A 187 -11.63 -2.16 14.93
C ALA A 187 -11.17 -1.75 16.34
N PHE A 188 -9.94 -2.11 16.69
CA PHE A 188 -9.34 -1.84 18.00
C PHE A 188 -7.93 -1.28 17.85
N LEU A 189 -7.53 -0.40 18.75
CA LEU A 189 -6.16 0.06 18.93
C LEU A 189 -5.50 -0.78 20.05
N VAL A 190 -4.57 -1.65 19.68
CA VAL A 190 -3.91 -2.58 20.62
C VAL A 190 -2.44 -2.24 20.71
N ASP A 191 -1.99 -1.77 21.87
CA ASP A 191 -0.58 -1.44 22.09
C ASP A 191 0.30 -2.69 21.91
N SER A 192 1.45 -2.56 21.25
CA SER A 192 2.35 -3.69 20.91
C SER A 192 2.89 -4.42 22.15
N ASN A 193 2.91 -3.75 23.30
CA ASN A 193 3.30 -4.34 24.59
C ASN A 193 2.12 -4.91 25.40
N CYS A 194 0.91 -5.02 24.79
CA CYS A 194 -0.26 -5.58 25.46
C CYS A 194 0.03 -6.99 25.94
N LYS A 195 -0.30 -7.27 27.21
CA LYS A 195 -0.16 -8.62 27.78
C LYS A 195 -1.05 -9.60 27.01
N GLY A 196 -0.48 -10.73 26.60
CA GLY A 196 -1.16 -11.73 25.78
C GLY A 196 -0.96 -11.54 24.27
N LEU A 197 -0.37 -10.43 23.80
CA LEU A 197 0.04 -10.26 22.42
C LEU A 197 1.46 -10.77 22.22
N THR A 198 1.63 -11.66 21.22
CA THR A 198 2.93 -12.12 20.76
C THR A 198 3.07 -11.73 19.28
N ILE A 199 4.15 -11.02 18.96
CA ILE A 199 4.50 -10.62 17.59
C ILE A 199 5.72 -11.44 17.16
N ARG A 200 5.61 -12.17 16.06
CA ARG A 200 6.67 -13.04 15.53
C ARG A 200 6.89 -12.74 14.06
N ARG A 201 8.16 -12.67 13.64
CA ARG A 201 8.49 -12.52 12.22
C ARG A 201 7.87 -13.67 11.42
N GLY A 202 7.18 -13.33 10.35
CA GLY A 202 6.56 -14.27 9.42
C GLY A 202 7.57 -14.88 8.44
N PRO A 203 7.09 -15.68 7.50
CA PRO A 203 7.92 -16.28 6.45
C PRO A 203 8.66 -15.22 5.63
N LYS A 204 9.87 -15.57 5.17
CA LYS A 204 10.65 -14.70 4.28
C LYS A 204 9.93 -14.53 2.94
N CYS A 205 9.68 -13.28 2.55
CA CYS A 205 9.09 -12.95 1.27
C CYS A 205 10.16 -12.84 0.17
N VAL A 206 9.82 -13.18 -1.06
CA VAL A 206 10.68 -12.97 -2.23
C VAL A 206 10.67 -11.49 -2.65
N SER A 207 9.54 -10.80 -2.46
CA SER A 207 9.34 -9.39 -2.82
C SER A 207 9.71 -8.47 -1.66
N ASN A 208 10.06 -7.23 -1.98
CA ASN A 208 10.24 -6.14 -1.03
C ASN A 208 11.16 -6.50 0.16
N ARG A 209 12.37 -6.97 -0.14
CA ARG A 209 13.39 -7.21 0.89
C ARG A 209 13.61 -5.95 1.72
N GLY A 210 13.83 -6.13 3.01
CA GLY A 210 13.87 -5.05 3.99
C GLY A 210 12.50 -4.62 4.53
N TYR A 211 11.40 -5.11 3.94
CA TYR A 211 10.03 -4.91 4.40
C TYR A 211 9.42 -6.23 4.85
N HIS A 212 9.25 -6.40 6.16
CA HIS A 212 8.89 -7.68 6.73
C HIS A 212 7.41 -7.75 7.09
N THR A 213 6.86 -8.97 6.97
CA THR A 213 5.55 -9.31 7.49
C THR A 213 5.67 -10.15 8.75
N PHE A 214 4.69 -10.04 9.63
CA PHE A 214 4.67 -10.68 10.94
C PHE A 214 3.40 -11.50 11.12
N GLU A 215 3.48 -12.43 12.05
CA GLU A 215 2.37 -13.18 12.62
C GLU A 215 2.08 -12.63 14.02
N LEU A 216 0.82 -12.33 14.31
CA LEU A 216 0.36 -11.86 15.59
C LEU A 216 -0.51 -12.94 16.24
N PHE A 217 -0.26 -13.21 17.52
CA PHE A 217 -1.04 -14.16 18.31
C PHE A 217 -1.61 -13.44 19.52
N PHE A 218 -2.90 -13.54 19.72
CA PHE A 218 -3.64 -12.98 20.84
C PHE A 218 -4.12 -14.13 21.70
N ASP A 219 -3.68 -14.17 22.97
CA ASP A 219 -4.00 -15.18 23.96
C ASP A 219 -4.45 -14.47 25.23
N ASP A 220 -5.78 -14.45 25.44
CA ASP A 220 -6.46 -13.72 26.50
C ASP A 220 -5.97 -12.26 26.65
N CYS A 221 -5.71 -11.59 25.52
CA CYS A 221 -5.22 -10.22 25.51
C CYS A 221 -6.36 -9.27 25.91
N ARG A 222 -6.30 -8.73 27.14
CA ARG A 222 -7.30 -7.83 27.70
C ARG A 222 -7.04 -6.38 27.27
N ILE A 223 -8.06 -5.76 26.69
CA ILE A 223 -8.04 -4.35 26.27
C ILE A 223 -9.30 -3.62 26.76
N SER A 224 -9.14 -2.34 27.11
CA SER A 224 -10.28 -1.50 27.50
C SER A 224 -11.19 -1.20 26.30
N SER A 225 -12.50 -1.06 26.56
CA SER A 225 -13.46 -0.58 25.54
C SER A 225 -13.11 0.83 25.00
N LYS A 226 -12.34 1.61 25.73
CA LYS A 226 -11.79 2.89 25.25
C LYS A 226 -10.84 2.76 24.06
N LYS A 227 -10.36 1.55 23.77
CA LYS A 227 -9.49 1.23 22.62
C LYS A 227 -10.28 0.79 21.37
N VAL A 228 -11.62 0.82 21.40
CA VAL A 228 -12.43 0.64 20.20
C VAL A 228 -12.24 1.83 19.28
N LEU A 229 -11.82 1.57 18.06
CA LEU A 229 -11.66 2.58 17.00
C LEU A 229 -12.98 2.70 16.22
N GLY A 230 -13.63 3.85 16.32
CA GLY A 230 -15.00 4.05 15.84
C GLY A 230 -16.05 3.42 16.77
N GLU A 231 -16.92 2.56 16.21
CA GLU A 231 -18.04 1.93 16.93
C GLU A 231 -17.95 0.41 16.93
N VAL A 232 -18.43 -0.24 18.00
CA VAL A 232 -18.54 -1.69 18.10
C VAL A 232 -19.44 -2.23 16.98
N GLY A 233 -18.99 -3.27 16.29
CA GLY A 233 -19.69 -3.89 15.16
C GLY A 233 -19.61 -3.12 13.85
N LYS A 234 -18.95 -1.95 13.80
CA LYS A 234 -18.83 -1.08 12.62
C LYS A 234 -17.41 -1.00 12.03
N GLY A 235 -16.54 -1.93 12.39
CA GLY A 235 -15.16 -1.94 11.92
C GLY A 235 -15.02 -1.93 10.39
N TRP A 236 -15.95 -2.53 9.65
CA TRP A 236 -15.96 -2.48 8.19
C TRP A 236 -16.17 -1.07 7.61
N ASN A 237 -16.89 -0.19 8.32
CA ASN A 237 -17.05 1.20 7.84
C ASN A 237 -15.69 1.89 7.84
N VAL A 238 -14.92 1.70 8.92
CA VAL A 238 -13.58 2.27 9.08
C VAL A 238 -12.60 1.65 8.07
N ALA A 239 -12.66 0.32 7.89
CA ALA A 239 -11.78 -0.39 6.95
C ALA A 239 -12.03 -0.02 5.49
N ASN A 240 -13.29 0.11 5.07
CA ASN A 240 -13.65 0.33 3.67
C ASN A 240 -13.16 1.68 3.13
N GLU A 241 -13.25 2.75 3.92
CA GLU A 241 -12.73 4.06 3.53
C GLU A 241 -11.23 3.98 3.24
N TRP A 242 -10.49 3.32 4.13
CA TRP A 242 -9.05 3.14 3.97
C TRP A 242 -8.71 2.23 2.77
N LEU A 243 -9.40 1.09 2.62
CA LEU A 243 -9.15 0.14 1.53
C LEU A 243 -9.42 0.74 0.15
N THR A 244 -10.46 1.58 0.03
CA THR A 244 -10.81 2.20 -1.25
C THR A 244 -9.77 3.24 -1.68
N ALA A 245 -9.35 4.11 -0.76
CA ALA A 245 -8.24 5.04 -0.99
C ALA A 245 -6.91 4.31 -1.28
N GLY A 246 -6.62 3.26 -0.49
CA GLY A 246 -5.42 2.43 -0.64
C GLY A 246 -5.27 1.83 -2.03
N ARG A 247 -6.36 1.38 -2.68
CA ARG A 247 -6.32 0.83 -4.05
C ARG A 247 -5.81 1.85 -5.07
N VAL A 248 -6.21 3.12 -4.96
CA VAL A 248 -5.73 4.20 -5.85
C VAL A 248 -4.24 4.47 -5.60
N MET A 249 -3.81 4.46 -4.34
CA MET A 249 -2.39 4.64 -4.00
C MET A 249 -1.53 3.47 -4.51
N VAL A 250 -2.01 2.22 -4.38
CA VAL A 250 -1.33 1.05 -4.99
C VAL A 250 -1.26 1.16 -6.51
N ALA A 251 -2.30 1.70 -7.17
CA ALA A 251 -2.25 1.94 -8.60
C ALA A 251 -1.18 2.98 -8.97
N ALA A 252 -1.09 4.09 -8.24
CA ALA A 252 -0.05 5.10 -8.41
C ALA A 252 1.36 4.53 -8.19
N ASN A 253 1.51 3.69 -7.16
CA ASN A 253 2.73 2.96 -6.86
C ASN A 253 3.15 2.07 -8.05
N CYS A 254 2.23 1.28 -8.60
CA CYS A 254 2.49 0.43 -9.76
C CYS A 254 2.93 1.25 -10.99
N VAL A 255 2.30 2.40 -11.23
CA VAL A 255 2.67 3.30 -12.35
C VAL A 255 4.09 3.81 -12.19
N GLY A 256 4.49 4.25 -11.00
CA GLY A 256 5.84 4.75 -10.74
C GLY A 256 6.92 3.69 -10.92
N GLN A 257 6.69 2.47 -10.40
CA GLN A 257 7.59 1.34 -10.59
C GLN A 257 7.69 0.94 -12.07
N ALA A 258 6.58 0.88 -12.80
CA ALA A 258 6.56 0.55 -14.23
C ALA A 258 7.29 1.62 -15.06
N GLN A 259 7.13 2.91 -14.74
CA GLN A 259 7.85 4.00 -15.40
C GLN A 259 9.36 3.87 -15.17
N ARG A 260 9.81 3.57 -13.96
CA ARG A 260 11.22 3.32 -13.68
C ARG A 260 11.78 2.16 -14.49
N ALA A 261 11.01 1.06 -14.63
CA ALA A 261 11.42 -0.08 -15.45
C ALA A 261 11.56 0.29 -16.92
N LEU A 262 10.63 1.10 -17.45
CA LEU A 262 10.70 1.63 -18.81
C LEU A 262 11.93 2.53 -19.00
N ASP A 263 12.15 3.49 -18.11
CA ASP A 263 13.28 4.44 -18.19
C ASP A 263 14.62 3.70 -18.19
N ALA A 264 14.78 2.71 -17.29
CA ALA A 264 15.96 1.85 -17.24
C ALA A 264 16.14 1.03 -18.53
N SER A 265 15.04 0.50 -19.09
CA SER A 265 15.05 -0.28 -20.33
C SER A 265 15.42 0.57 -21.55
N ILE A 266 14.96 1.83 -21.60
CA ILE A 266 15.33 2.79 -22.65
C ILE A 266 16.84 3.06 -22.59
N SER A 267 17.37 3.43 -21.41
CA SER A 267 18.80 3.68 -21.24
C SER A 267 19.64 2.47 -21.63
N TRP A 268 19.31 1.29 -21.08
CA TRP A 268 20.01 0.06 -21.42
C TRP A 268 20.01 -0.25 -22.91
N SER A 269 18.87 -0.12 -23.58
CA SER A 269 18.74 -0.45 -25.00
C SER A 269 19.46 0.53 -25.92
N ALA A 270 19.70 1.77 -25.47
CA ALA A 270 20.48 2.77 -26.17
C ALA A 270 21.99 2.51 -26.04
N ASP A 271 22.44 2.03 -24.88
CA ASP A 271 23.88 1.83 -24.59
C ASP A 271 24.36 0.43 -24.98
N ARG A 272 23.54 -0.60 -24.75
CA ARG A 272 23.90 -1.99 -25.04
C ARG A 272 23.96 -2.24 -26.53
N SER A 273 25.15 -2.63 -27.03
CA SER A 273 25.35 -2.94 -28.44
C SER A 273 25.50 -4.44 -28.69
N GLN A 274 24.84 -4.93 -29.74
CA GLN A 274 24.99 -6.27 -30.30
C GLN A 274 24.95 -6.18 -31.84
N PHE A 275 25.69 -7.06 -32.54
CA PHE A 275 25.82 -7.02 -33.99
C PHE A 275 26.29 -5.65 -34.51
N GLY A 276 27.15 -4.97 -33.72
CA GLY A 276 27.78 -3.69 -34.07
C GLY A 276 26.93 -2.45 -33.90
N LYS A 277 25.76 -2.51 -33.22
CA LYS A 277 24.83 -1.39 -33.05
C LYS A 277 24.00 -1.51 -31.77
N PRO A 278 23.44 -0.38 -31.23
CA PRO A 278 22.57 -0.42 -30.09
C PRO A 278 21.38 -1.35 -30.32
N ILE A 279 20.99 -2.12 -29.27
CA ILE A 279 19.90 -3.08 -29.38
C ILE A 279 18.53 -2.39 -29.58
N GLY A 280 18.37 -1.15 -29.12
CA GLY A 280 17.15 -0.38 -29.22
C GLY A 280 16.68 -0.08 -30.65
N ILE A 281 17.57 -0.17 -31.65
CA ILE A 281 17.16 0.00 -33.06
C ILE A 281 16.46 -1.23 -33.65
N ASN A 282 16.52 -2.38 -32.99
CA ASN A 282 15.86 -3.59 -33.44
C ASN A 282 14.35 -3.51 -33.08
N GLN A 283 13.47 -3.78 -34.05
CA GLN A 283 12.02 -3.72 -33.83
C GLN A 283 11.55 -4.59 -32.67
N GLY A 284 12.16 -5.79 -32.46
CA GLY A 284 11.86 -6.65 -31.33
C GLY A 284 12.12 -6.02 -29.95
N ILE A 285 12.94 -4.96 -29.87
CA ILE A 285 13.17 -4.18 -28.64
C ILE A 285 12.35 -2.90 -28.65
N SER A 286 12.41 -2.11 -29.73
CA SER A 286 11.71 -0.82 -29.80
C SER A 286 10.18 -0.96 -29.66
N PHE A 287 9.58 -2.04 -30.16
CA PHE A 287 8.15 -2.30 -30.00
C PHE A 287 7.79 -2.63 -28.55
N LYS A 288 8.61 -3.40 -27.84
CA LYS A 288 8.41 -3.63 -26.39
C LYS A 288 8.40 -2.30 -25.61
N LEU A 289 9.35 -1.39 -25.89
CA LEU A 289 9.37 -0.07 -25.25
C LEU A 289 8.13 0.77 -25.60
N ALA A 290 7.64 0.70 -26.84
CA ALA A 290 6.44 1.40 -27.27
C ALA A 290 5.16 0.87 -26.56
N ASP A 291 5.05 -0.46 -26.43
CA ASP A 291 3.94 -1.12 -25.74
C ASP A 291 3.98 -0.77 -24.25
N MET A 292 5.14 -0.90 -23.59
CA MET A 292 5.33 -0.48 -22.20
C MET A 292 4.90 0.97 -21.98
N ALA A 293 5.40 1.90 -22.81
CA ALA A 293 5.06 3.32 -22.69
C ALA A 293 3.54 3.59 -22.85
N THR A 294 2.91 2.88 -23.77
CA THR A 294 1.46 3.02 -24.04
C THR A 294 0.63 2.51 -22.87
N GLU A 295 0.94 1.32 -22.37
CA GLU A 295 0.21 0.71 -21.24
C GLU A 295 0.42 1.49 -19.94
N ILE A 296 1.64 1.96 -19.66
CA ILE A 296 1.95 2.77 -18.48
C ILE A 296 1.17 4.10 -18.53
N ARG A 297 1.11 4.76 -19.68
CA ARG A 297 0.33 5.98 -19.86
C ARG A 297 -1.16 5.74 -19.62
N ALA A 298 -1.71 4.63 -20.11
CA ALA A 298 -3.11 4.28 -19.87
C ALA A 298 -3.38 4.00 -18.38
N ALA A 299 -2.45 3.31 -17.69
CA ALA A 299 -2.53 3.06 -16.26
C ALA A 299 -2.47 4.35 -15.43
N ASP A 300 -1.59 5.29 -15.78
CA ASP A 300 -1.46 6.60 -15.15
C ASP A 300 -2.77 7.40 -15.27
N LEU A 301 -3.35 7.46 -16.48
CA LEU A 301 -4.62 8.17 -16.72
C LEU A 301 -5.78 7.56 -15.92
N LEU A 302 -5.89 6.23 -15.83
CA LEU A 302 -6.89 5.57 -15.00
C LEU A 302 -6.71 5.90 -13.52
N THR A 303 -5.48 5.90 -13.05
CA THR A 303 -5.13 6.20 -11.66
C THR A 303 -5.46 7.64 -11.30
N LEU A 304 -5.05 8.61 -12.12
CA LEU A 304 -5.33 10.03 -11.89
C LEU A 304 -6.83 10.34 -12.01
N HIS A 305 -7.54 9.66 -12.91
CA HIS A 305 -9.00 9.78 -13.01
C HIS A 305 -9.69 9.28 -11.72
N ALA A 306 -9.25 8.13 -11.17
CA ALA A 306 -9.79 7.64 -9.90
C ALA A 306 -9.47 8.60 -8.74
N ALA A 307 -8.25 9.14 -8.67
CA ALA A 307 -7.87 10.16 -7.69
C ALA A 307 -8.74 11.42 -7.80
N GLN A 308 -8.96 11.93 -9.01
CA GLN A 308 -9.84 13.08 -9.26
C GLN A 308 -11.30 12.80 -8.82
N LYS A 309 -11.81 11.59 -9.06
CA LYS A 309 -13.15 11.22 -8.59
C LYS A 309 -13.23 11.16 -7.06
N MET A 310 -12.12 10.81 -6.36
CA MET A 310 -12.06 10.94 -4.90
C MET A 310 -12.19 12.39 -4.46
N ASP A 311 -11.46 13.31 -5.08
CA ASP A 311 -11.52 14.73 -4.76
C ASP A 311 -12.93 15.32 -4.98
N LEU A 312 -13.64 14.81 -5.99
CA LEU A 312 -15.01 15.20 -6.29
C LEU A 312 -16.08 14.47 -5.45
N GLY A 313 -15.71 13.52 -4.61
CA GLY A 313 -16.64 12.69 -3.83
C GLY A 313 -17.54 11.79 -4.69
N THR A 314 -17.10 11.44 -5.89
CA THR A 314 -17.89 10.65 -6.87
C THR A 314 -17.25 9.30 -7.20
N MET A 315 -16.16 8.94 -6.54
CA MET A 315 -15.46 7.68 -6.76
C MET A 315 -16.30 6.49 -6.30
N THR A 316 -16.30 5.44 -7.10
CA THR A 316 -16.90 4.16 -6.75
C THR A 316 -15.84 3.11 -6.44
N ASP A 317 -16.22 2.01 -5.78
CA ASP A 317 -15.33 0.87 -5.55
C ASP A 317 -14.81 0.28 -6.88
N ALA A 318 -15.63 0.31 -7.94
CA ALA A 318 -15.22 -0.17 -9.27
C ALA A 318 -14.17 0.75 -9.91
N ASP A 319 -14.26 2.07 -9.74
CA ASP A 319 -13.24 3.00 -10.25
C ASP A 319 -11.86 2.70 -9.63
N ALA A 320 -11.81 2.59 -8.30
CA ALA A 320 -10.59 2.23 -7.57
C ALA A 320 -10.09 0.83 -7.97
N GLY A 321 -11.03 -0.12 -8.13
CA GLY A 321 -10.73 -1.48 -8.57
C GLY A 321 -10.15 -1.53 -9.98
N MET A 322 -10.68 -0.75 -10.93
CA MET A 322 -10.16 -0.65 -12.31
C MET A 322 -8.74 -0.08 -12.33
N ALA A 323 -8.49 0.99 -11.60
CA ALA A 323 -7.16 1.59 -11.51
C ALA A 323 -6.13 0.59 -10.97
N LYS A 324 -6.43 -0.05 -9.81
CA LYS A 324 -5.54 -1.02 -9.17
C LYS A 324 -5.30 -2.26 -10.03
N LEU A 325 -6.35 -2.83 -10.60
CA LEU A 325 -6.27 -4.00 -11.47
C LEU A 325 -5.36 -3.74 -12.66
N PHE A 326 -5.66 -2.68 -13.41
CA PHE A 326 -4.94 -2.38 -14.65
C PHE A 326 -3.48 -2.02 -14.38
N ALA A 327 -3.21 -1.12 -13.43
CA ALA A 327 -1.86 -0.68 -13.11
C ALA A 327 -0.97 -1.82 -12.60
N SER A 328 -1.47 -2.70 -11.71
CA SER A 328 -0.68 -3.81 -11.19
C SER A 328 -0.39 -4.88 -12.25
N GLU A 329 -1.28 -5.10 -13.20
CA GLU A 329 -1.05 -6.03 -14.32
C GLU A 329 -0.11 -5.42 -15.37
N VAL A 330 -0.21 -4.12 -15.66
CA VAL A 330 0.75 -3.38 -16.50
C VAL A 330 2.15 -3.44 -15.89
N LEU A 331 2.30 -3.17 -14.60
CA LEU A 331 3.59 -3.27 -13.93
C LEU A 331 4.21 -4.67 -14.11
N GLY A 332 3.41 -5.72 -13.90
CA GLY A 332 3.88 -7.11 -14.07
C GLY A 332 4.43 -7.37 -15.48
N ARG A 333 3.75 -6.88 -16.53
CA ARG A 333 4.24 -7.00 -17.92
C ARG A 333 5.46 -6.13 -18.18
N ALA A 334 5.46 -4.89 -17.70
CA ALA A 334 6.55 -3.94 -17.92
C ALA A 334 7.88 -4.44 -17.33
N VAL A 335 7.87 -4.98 -16.10
CA VAL A 335 9.11 -5.49 -15.50
C VAL A 335 9.57 -6.80 -16.13
N ASP A 336 8.65 -7.65 -16.62
CA ASP A 336 9.00 -8.88 -17.34
C ASP A 336 9.67 -8.56 -18.68
N GLU A 337 9.12 -7.61 -19.44
CA GLU A 337 9.75 -7.11 -20.67
C GLU A 337 11.08 -6.41 -20.40
N ALA A 338 11.21 -5.69 -19.27
CA ALA A 338 12.47 -5.09 -18.87
C ALA A 338 13.56 -6.15 -18.63
N VAL A 339 13.24 -7.25 -17.93
CA VAL A 339 14.16 -8.39 -17.76
C VAL A 339 14.58 -8.94 -19.13
N GLN A 340 13.62 -9.12 -20.05
CA GLN A 340 13.89 -9.62 -21.40
C GLN A 340 14.81 -8.67 -22.20
N ILE A 341 14.61 -7.35 -22.09
CA ILE A 341 15.44 -6.31 -22.75
C ILE A 341 16.88 -6.32 -22.20
N TYR A 342 17.02 -6.49 -20.88
CA TYR A 342 18.34 -6.59 -20.22
C TYR A 342 19.07 -7.90 -20.53
N GLY A 343 18.32 -8.94 -20.93
CA GLY A 343 18.89 -10.28 -21.17
C GLY A 343 19.47 -10.87 -19.87
N GLY A 344 20.61 -11.53 -19.95
CA GLY A 344 21.24 -12.15 -18.78
C GLY A 344 21.49 -11.19 -17.61
N MET A 345 21.78 -9.91 -17.91
CA MET A 345 21.97 -8.89 -16.86
C MET A 345 20.69 -8.57 -16.09
N GLY A 346 19.52 -8.77 -16.70
CA GLY A 346 18.23 -8.59 -16.02
C GLY A 346 17.94 -9.61 -14.92
N LEU A 347 18.78 -10.63 -14.76
CA LEU A 347 18.67 -11.65 -13.71
C LEU A 347 19.77 -11.52 -12.64
N MET A 348 20.68 -10.54 -12.81
CA MET A 348 21.80 -10.31 -11.90
C MET A 348 21.41 -9.23 -10.87
N ASP A 349 21.82 -9.42 -9.61
CA ASP A 349 21.47 -8.54 -8.50
C ASP A 349 22.14 -7.15 -8.58
N GLU A 350 23.18 -7.00 -9.41
CA GLU A 350 23.80 -5.71 -9.72
C GLU A 350 22.90 -4.81 -10.60
N ALA A 351 21.92 -5.41 -11.32
CA ALA A 351 20.96 -4.66 -12.11
C ALA A 351 19.66 -4.45 -11.33
N PRO A 352 19.07 -3.24 -11.33
CA PRO A 352 17.87 -2.97 -10.53
C PRO A 352 16.63 -3.75 -11.03
N ILE A 353 16.68 -4.28 -12.26
CA ILE A 353 15.52 -4.88 -12.93
C ILE A 353 15.09 -6.19 -12.28
N GLU A 354 16.01 -7.08 -11.85
CA GLU A 354 15.64 -8.33 -11.20
C GLU A 354 14.86 -8.07 -9.89
N ARG A 355 15.31 -7.07 -9.11
CA ARG A 355 14.64 -6.64 -7.87
C ARG A 355 13.25 -6.07 -8.17
N MET A 356 13.12 -5.23 -9.18
CA MET A 356 11.85 -4.66 -9.61
C MET A 356 10.88 -5.76 -10.07
N TRP A 357 11.37 -6.76 -10.80
CA TRP A 357 10.58 -7.93 -11.25
C TRP A 357 10.07 -8.76 -10.05
N ARG A 358 10.92 -9.04 -9.06
CA ARG A 358 10.51 -9.72 -7.82
C ARG A 358 9.46 -8.91 -7.05
N ASN A 359 9.68 -7.61 -6.90
CA ASN A 359 8.83 -6.72 -6.12
C ASN A 359 7.45 -6.54 -6.77
N ALA A 360 7.37 -6.42 -8.08
CA ALA A 360 6.11 -6.25 -8.81
C ALA A 360 5.10 -7.38 -8.57
N ARG A 361 5.57 -8.59 -8.21
CA ARG A 361 4.66 -9.74 -8.12
C ARG A 361 3.62 -9.62 -7.02
N ILE A 362 3.93 -8.94 -5.92
CA ILE A 362 3.00 -8.78 -4.79
C ILE A 362 1.84 -7.82 -5.11
N GLU A 363 2.05 -6.87 -6.03
CA GLU A 363 1.08 -5.83 -6.37
C GLU A 363 -0.26 -6.38 -6.89
N ARG A 364 -0.25 -7.57 -7.46
CA ARG A 364 -1.46 -8.27 -7.91
C ARG A 364 -2.13 -9.10 -6.81
N ILE A 365 -1.57 -9.11 -5.58
CA ILE A 365 -2.03 -9.96 -4.47
C ILE A 365 -2.60 -9.12 -3.33
N TRP A 366 -1.79 -8.20 -2.78
CA TRP A 366 -2.19 -7.39 -1.63
C TRP A 366 -3.26 -6.34 -1.98
N GLU A 367 -3.88 -5.75 -0.98
CA GLU A 367 -4.97 -4.75 -1.12
C GLU A 367 -6.14 -5.26 -2.00
N GLY A 368 -6.35 -6.59 -1.97
CA GLY A 368 -7.30 -7.32 -2.81
C GLY A 368 -6.69 -7.77 -4.13
N THR A 369 -6.74 -9.09 -4.36
CA THR A 369 -6.15 -9.71 -5.56
C THR A 369 -6.78 -9.18 -6.85
N SER A 370 -6.11 -9.42 -7.99
CA SER A 370 -6.66 -9.10 -9.33
C SER A 370 -8.07 -9.69 -9.53
N GLU A 371 -8.34 -10.88 -8.97
CA GLU A 371 -9.64 -11.54 -9.02
C GLU A 371 -10.67 -10.82 -8.15
N ILE A 372 -10.28 -10.33 -6.97
CA ILE A 372 -11.16 -9.53 -6.10
C ILE A 372 -11.49 -8.19 -6.76
N GLN A 373 -10.53 -7.52 -7.43
CA GLN A 373 -10.82 -6.30 -8.18
C GLN A 373 -11.85 -6.57 -9.29
N ARG A 374 -11.68 -7.66 -10.07
CA ARG A 374 -12.66 -8.08 -11.10
C ARG A 374 -14.03 -8.37 -10.48
N HIS A 375 -14.07 -9.00 -9.31
CA HIS A 375 -15.33 -9.26 -8.59
C HIS A 375 -16.03 -7.95 -8.19
N ILE A 376 -15.29 -6.97 -7.65
CA ILE A 376 -15.82 -5.66 -7.26
C ILE A 376 -16.40 -4.94 -8.49
N ILE A 377 -15.64 -4.86 -9.58
CA ILE A 377 -16.04 -4.22 -10.83
C ILE A 377 -17.30 -4.90 -11.40
N SER A 378 -17.29 -6.22 -11.53
CA SER A 378 -18.41 -6.96 -12.10
C SER A 378 -19.68 -6.86 -11.25
N ARG A 379 -19.54 -6.84 -9.93
CA ARG A 379 -20.67 -6.67 -9.00
C ARG A 379 -21.34 -5.30 -9.18
N GLU A 380 -20.59 -4.24 -9.37
CA GLU A 380 -21.13 -2.90 -9.61
C GLU A 380 -21.81 -2.82 -10.97
N LEU A 381 -21.18 -3.34 -12.02
CA LEU A 381 -21.73 -3.35 -13.36
C LEU A 381 -23.03 -4.17 -13.49
N LEU A 382 -23.08 -5.32 -12.84
CA LEU A 382 -24.22 -6.25 -12.91
C LEU A 382 -25.32 -5.96 -11.88
N GLY A 383 -24.98 -5.25 -10.80
CA GLY A 383 -25.89 -4.96 -9.69
C GLY A 383 -27.24 -4.37 -10.12
N PRO A 384 -27.29 -3.37 -11.02
CA PRO A 384 -28.56 -2.80 -11.52
C PRO A 384 -29.44 -3.80 -12.27
N TYR A 385 -28.85 -4.83 -12.88
CA TYR A 385 -29.54 -5.81 -13.73
C TYR A 385 -29.91 -7.09 -12.99
N LEU A 386 -29.09 -7.47 -12.02
CA LEU A 386 -29.32 -8.66 -11.19
C LEU A 386 -30.06 -8.22 -9.90
N LYS A 387 -31.37 -8.03 -9.98
CA LYS A 387 -32.21 -7.84 -8.78
C LYS A 387 -32.02 -9.06 -7.85
N ARG A 388 -31.13 -8.96 -6.90
CA ARG A 388 -30.88 -9.98 -5.88
C ARG A 388 -31.39 -9.55 -4.53
#